data_a4e545dfa8537fac0fc40996304dc668
#
_entry.id   a4e545dfa8537fac0fc40996304dc668
#
_cell.length_a   1.000
_cell.length_b   1.000
_cell.length_c   1.000
_cell.angle_alpha   90.00
_cell.angle_beta   90.00
_cell.angle_gamma   90.00
#
_symmetry.space_group_name_H-M   'P 1'
#
loop_
_entity.id
_entity.type
_entity.pdbx_description
1 polymer ?
#
loop_
_entity_poly.entity_id
_entity_poly.type
_entity_poly.pdbx_seq_one_letter_code
_entity_poly.pdbx_strand_id
1 'polypeptide(L)'
;QDYSKSKNSEKKIKKDLIVMSADTSTSAGLDKFRKVYPDNYIEVGIAEQNLVGVSSGLAAGGKIVFGVSPASFLTARSLEQIKNDVAYSDRNVSLIGISAGISYGQLGSTHHSIHDFATLRAINNMTIVAPADNFEASEAIKQSISYNHPLYIRYGKKPMMDIHPSGTEFKIGKSIAVSYTHLRAHETIVH
;
A
#
# COMPACT_ATOMS: atom_id res chain seq x y z
N GLN A 1 18.54 19.79 18.38
CA GLN A 1 17.49 19.01 17.74
C GLN A 1 16.16 19.35 18.41
N ASP A 2 15.26 19.93 17.65
CA ASP A 2 14.00 20.53 18.14
C ASP A 2 12.98 19.43 18.47
N TYR A 3 12.99 18.96 19.69
CA TYR A 3 12.11 17.93 20.25
C TYR A 3 10.60 18.31 20.18
N SER A 4 10.30 19.60 20.03
CA SER A 4 8.93 20.10 19.95
C SER A 4 8.30 19.83 18.57
N LYS A 5 9.08 19.84 17.50
CA LYS A 5 8.61 19.52 16.13
C LYS A 5 8.28 18.04 15.96
N SER A 6 9.04 17.14 16.60
CA SER A 6 8.77 15.70 16.53
C SER A 6 7.48 15.32 17.26
N LYS A 7 7.22 15.85 18.46
CA LYS A 7 5.99 15.60 19.21
C LYS A 7 4.73 16.15 18.53
N ASN A 8 4.82 17.27 17.82
CA ASN A 8 3.68 17.82 17.08
C ASN A 8 3.38 17.05 15.80
N SER A 9 4.40 16.54 15.09
CA SER A 9 4.21 15.66 13.94
C SER A 9 3.61 14.31 14.34
N GLU A 10 4.08 13.68 15.42
CA GLU A 10 3.50 12.45 15.97
C GLU A 10 2.05 12.63 16.44
N LYS A 11 1.72 13.77 17.09
CA LYS A 11 0.35 14.11 17.49
C LYS A 11 -0.57 14.32 16.28
N LYS A 12 -0.09 14.95 15.21
CA LYS A 12 -0.84 15.16 13.98
C LYS A 12 -1.07 13.84 13.26
N ILE A 13 -0.05 12.99 13.14
CA ILE A 13 -0.16 11.65 12.56
C ILE A 13 -1.19 10.82 13.33
N LYS A 14 -1.15 10.81 14.66
CA LYS A 14 -2.13 10.09 15.49
C LYS A 14 -3.58 10.54 15.25
N LYS A 15 -3.82 11.82 14.99
CA LYS A 15 -5.18 12.36 14.80
C LYS A 15 -5.72 12.16 13.38
N ASP A 16 -4.84 12.19 12.38
CA ASP A 16 -5.24 12.26 10.98
C ASP A 16 -5.05 10.94 10.22
N LEU A 17 -4.28 9.99 10.78
CA LEU A 17 -4.10 8.67 10.21
C LEU A 17 -5.31 7.77 10.47
N ILE A 18 -5.87 7.20 9.41
CA ILE A 18 -6.94 6.20 9.46
C ILE A 18 -6.50 4.94 8.73
N VAL A 19 -6.69 3.80 9.37
CA VAL A 19 -6.49 2.50 8.76
C VAL A 19 -7.83 1.81 8.61
N MET A 20 -8.14 1.34 7.41
CA MET A 20 -9.39 0.65 7.11
C MET A 20 -9.12 -0.75 6.60
N SER A 21 -9.99 -1.69 6.90
CA SER A 21 -9.94 -3.01 6.30
C SER A 21 -11.32 -3.56 5.91
N ALA A 22 -11.32 -4.53 5.00
CA ALA A 22 -12.49 -5.26 4.55
C ALA A 22 -12.38 -6.72 5.01
N ASP A 23 -12.77 -6.99 6.25
CA ASP A 23 -12.75 -8.31 6.92
C ASP A 23 -11.36 -9.01 6.89
N THR A 24 -10.29 -8.22 6.96
CA THR A 24 -8.92 -8.74 6.80
C THR A 24 -7.96 -8.31 7.90
N SER A 25 -8.45 -7.77 9.00
CA SER A 25 -7.62 -7.19 10.06
C SER A 25 -6.56 -8.17 10.59
N THR A 26 -6.94 -9.39 10.89
CA THR A 26 -6.02 -10.42 11.44
C THR A 26 -5.03 -10.90 10.38
N SER A 27 -5.48 -11.19 9.15
CA SER A 27 -4.62 -11.65 8.06
C SER A 27 -3.65 -10.58 7.56
N ALA A 28 -4.01 -9.31 7.75
CA ALA A 28 -3.16 -8.14 7.45
C ALA A 28 -2.25 -7.74 8.63
N GLY A 29 -2.32 -8.41 9.78
CA GLY A 29 -1.52 -8.10 10.96
C GLY A 29 -1.92 -6.80 11.67
N LEU A 30 -3.15 -6.32 11.49
CA LEU A 30 -3.64 -5.05 12.03
C LEU A 30 -4.14 -5.14 13.48
N ASP A 31 -4.16 -6.31 14.09
CA ASP A 31 -4.72 -6.52 15.43
C ASP A 31 -4.05 -5.64 16.51
N LYS A 32 -2.73 -5.45 16.43
CA LYS A 32 -2.01 -4.54 17.32
C LYS A 32 -2.44 -3.10 17.12
N PHE A 33 -2.53 -2.65 15.87
CA PHE A 33 -2.95 -1.29 15.54
C PHE A 33 -4.36 -1.02 16.06
N ARG A 34 -5.30 -1.91 15.79
CA ARG A 34 -6.69 -1.82 16.22
C ARG A 34 -6.85 -1.74 17.75
N LYS A 35 -6.00 -2.47 18.50
CA LYS A 35 -6.01 -2.43 19.97
C LYS A 35 -5.45 -1.13 20.53
N VAL A 36 -4.40 -0.59 19.92
CA VAL A 36 -3.70 0.62 20.41
C VAL A 36 -4.39 1.90 19.95
N TYR A 37 -4.97 1.87 18.75
CA TYR A 37 -5.60 3.03 18.10
C TYR A 37 -7.01 2.70 17.60
N PRO A 38 -7.96 2.34 18.49
CA PRO A 38 -9.31 1.94 18.07
C PRO A 38 -10.07 3.02 17.32
N ASP A 39 -9.87 4.30 17.67
CA ASP A 39 -10.53 5.44 17.03
C ASP A 39 -9.95 5.76 15.63
N ASN A 40 -8.81 5.18 15.28
CA ASN A 40 -8.15 5.35 14.00
C ASN A 40 -8.33 4.13 13.08
N TYR A 41 -9.13 3.15 13.49
CA TYR A 41 -9.38 1.95 12.74
C TYR A 41 -10.86 1.82 12.36
N ILE A 42 -11.11 1.52 11.08
CA ILE A 42 -12.46 1.32 10.55
C ILE A 42 -12.52 -0.04 9.84
N GLU A 43 -13.48 -0.87 10.23
CA GLU A 43 -13.79 -2.12 9.57
C GLU A 43 -15.08 -1.95 8.76
N VAL A 44 -15.04 -2.24 7.46
CA VAL A 44 -16.19 -2.10 6.57
C VAL A 44 -16.87 -3.43 6.22
N GLY A 45 -16.36 -4.55 6.76
CA GLY A 45 -16.80 -5.88 6.38
C GLY A 45 -16.34 -6.29 4.98
N ILE A 46 -16.89 -7.35 4.42
CA ILE A 46 -16.52 -7.87 3.07
C ILE A 46 -17.08 -6.92 2.00
N ALA A 47 -16.53 -5.73 1.88
CA ALA A 47 -17.05 -4.66 1.02
C ALA A 47 -15.93 -3.76 0.48
N GLU A 48 -15.09 -4.28 -0.42
CA GLU A 48 -13.89 -3.59 -0.91
C GLU A 48 -14.22 -2.32 -1.71
N GLN A 49 -15.35 -2.29 -2.41
CA GLN A 49 -15.81 -1.07 -3.08
C GLN A 49 -16.11 0.04 -2.07
N ASN A 50 -16.80 -0.32 -0.97
CA ASN A 50 -17.06 0.61 0.13
C ASN A 50 -15.77 1.03 0.84
N LEU A 51 -14.82 0.09 1.04
CA LEU A 51 -13.49 0.40 1.56
C LEU A 51 -12.84 1.53 0.79
N VAL A 52 -12.77 1.43 -0.53
CA VAL A 52 -12.10 2.41 -1.39
C VAL A 52 -12.87 3.73 -1.44
N GLY A 53 -14.20 3.70 -1.60
CA GLY A 53 -15.03 4.90 -1.62
C GLY A 53 -14.97 5.71 -0.32
N VAL A 54 -15.09 5.04 0.83
CA VAL A 54 -14.96 5.68 2.15
C VAL A 54 -13.53 6.20 2.36
N SER A 55 -12.50 5.44 1.96
CA SER A 55 -11.10 5.91 2.02
C SER A 55 -10.92 7.22 1.25
N SER A 56 -11.47 7.30 0.05
CA SER A 56 -11.41 8.52 -0.77
C SER A 56 -12.14 9.70 -0.10
N GLY A 57 -13.32 9.46 0.46
CA GLY A 57 -14.08 10.49 1.20
C GLY A 57 -13.33 11.02 2.41
N LEU A 58 -12.72 10.14 3.21
CA LEU A 58 -11.90 10.53 4.36
C LEU A 58 -10.65 11.31 3.94
N ALA A 59 -10.00 10.89 2.85
CA ALA A 59 -8.85 11.61 2.29
C ALA A 59 -9.25 13.00 1.77
N ALA A 60 -10.44 13.14 1.17
CA ALA A 60 -11.00 14.44 0.80
C ALA A 60 -11.22 15.35 2.02
N GLY A 61 -11.54 14.77 3.18
CA GLY A 61 -11.63 15.45 4.48
C GLY A 61 -10.27 15.73 5.15
N GLY A 62 -9.16 15.48 4.46
CA GLY A 62 -7.79 15.76 4.96
C GLY A 62 -7.17 14.66 5.81
N LYS A 63 -7.73 13.44 5.80
CA LYS A 63 -7.13 12.29 6.48
C LYS A 63 -6.06 11.62 5.63
N ILE A 64 -5.10 10.98 6.29
CA ILE A 64 -4.12 10.07 5.69
C ILE A 64 -4.73 8.68 5.81
N VAL A 65 -5.07 8.05 4.70
CA VAL A 65 -5.88 6.82 4.73
C VAL A 65 -5.14 5.64 4.13
N PHE A 66 -5.13 4.54 4.89
CA PHE A 66 -4.67 3.23 4.45
C PHE A 66 -5.86 2.29 4.32
N GLY A 67 -6.15 1.85 3.10
CA GLY A 67 -7.17 0.84 2.82
C GLY A 67 -6.53 -0.53 2.57
N VAL A 68 -6.83 -1.53 3.40
CA VAL A 68 -6.16 -2.83 3.40
C VAL A 68 -7.15 -3.94 3.06
N SER A 69 -6.81 -4.74 2.03
CA SER A 69 -7.61 -5.93 1.65
C SER A 69 -6.76 -6.89 0.81
N PRO A 70 -7.18 -8.17 0.62
CA PRO A 70 -6.51 -9.05 -0.33
C PRO A 70 -6.41 -8.42 -1.71
N ALA A 71 -5.22 -8.49 -2.30
CA ALA A 71 -4.93 -7.82 -3.56
C ALA A 71 -5.90 -8.19 -4.70
N SER A 72 -6.34 -9.47 -4.75
CA SER A 72 -7.29 -9.96 -5.74
C SER A 72 -8.65 -9.25 -5.66
N PHE A 73 -9.18 -9.09 -4.44
CA PHE A 73 -10.49 -8.47 -4.25
C PHE A 73 -10.40 -6.95 -4.32
N LEU A 74 -9.36 -6.37 -3.72
CA LEU A 74 -9.12 -4.94 -3.77
C LEU A 74 -9.03 -4.43 -5.21
N THR A 75 -8.23 -5.07 -6.05
CA THR A 75 -7.94 -4.56 -7.40
C THR A 75 -8.97 -4.95 -8.46
N ALA A 76 -9.66 -6.08 -8.29
CA ALA A 76 -10.70 -6.50 -9.23
C ALA A 76 -12.07 -5.93 -8.88
N ARG A 77 -12.48 -6.07 -7.61
CA ARG A 77 -13.83 -5.72 -7.17
C ARG A 77 -14.06 -4.21 -7.06
N SER A 78 -13.04 -3.44 -6.67
CA SER A 78 -13.14 -1.99 -6.51
C SER A 78 -12.36 -1.18 -7.55
N LEU A 79 -12.13 -1.75 -8.72
CA LEU A 79 -11.35 -1.10 -9.79
C LEU A 79 -11.94 0.25 -10.21
N GLU A 80 -13.26 0.36 -10.29
CA GLU A 80 -13.93 1.61 -10.63
C GLU A 80 -13.68 2.69 -9.57
N GLN A 81 -13.84 2.37 -8.29
CA GLN A 81 -13.61 3.29 -7.19
C GLN A 81 -12.14 3.71 -7.12
N ILE A 82 -11.21 2.79 -7.34
CA ILE A 82 -9.78 3.12 -7.43
C ILE A 82 -9.54 4.13 -8.56
N LYS A 83 -10.11 3.89 -9.74
CA LYS A 83 -9.94 4.76 -10.90
C LYS A 83 -10.55 6.14 -10.70
N ASN A 84 -11.81 6.20 -10.28
CA ASN A 84 -12.60 7.44 -10.27
C ASN A 84 -12.44 8.21 -8.97
N ASP A 85 -12.60 7.53 -7.83
CA ASP A 85 -12.65 8.20 -6.53
C ASP A 85 -11.25 8.51 -6.00
N VAL A 86 -10.29 7.60 -6.22
CA VAL A 86 -8.92 7.75 -5.71
C VAL A 86 -8.00 8.39 -6.73
N ALA A 87 -7.79 7.75 -7.89
CA ALA A 87 -6.76 8.14 -8.84
C ALA A 87 -7.13 9.42 -9.62
N TYR A 88 -8.32 9.48 -10.21
CA TYR A 88 -8.78 10.66 -10.95
C TYR A 88 -8.88 11.89 -10.05
N SER A 89 -9.34 11.69 -8.81
CA SER A 89 -9.49 12.77 -7.83
C SER A 89 -8.20 13.10 -7.06
N ASP A 90 -7.07 12.47 -7.39
CA ASP A 90 -5.75 12.63 -6.77
C ASP A 90 -5.82 12.60 -5.23
N ARG A 91 -6.44 11.56 -4.68
CA ARG A 91 -6.63 11.44 -3.22
C ARG A 91 -5.43 10.81 -2.54
N ASN A 92 -5.06 11.33 -1.38
CA ASN A 92 -4.01 10.75 -0.53
C ASN A 92 -4.51 9.46 0.14
N VAL A 93 -4.61 8.40 -0.65
CA VAL A 93 -5.01 7.06 -0.21
C VAL A 93 -3.92 6.07 -0.56
N SER A 94 -3.45 5.35 0.44
CA SER A 94 -2.56 4.21 0.28
C SER A 94 -3.36 2.91 0.32
N LEU A 95 -3.51 2.26 -0.82
CA LEU A 95 -4.18 0.96 -0.94
C LEU A 95 -3.16 -0.15 -0.74
N ILE A 96 -3.38 -1.01 0.25
CA ILE A 96 -2.48 -2.10 0.60
C ILE A 96 -3.09 -3.42 0.14
N GLY A 97 -2.56 -3.97 -0.95
CA GLY A 97 -2.93 -5.27 -1.48
C GLY A 97 -2.11 -6.38 -0.83
N ILE A 98 -2.69 -7.10 0.13
CA ILE A 98 -2.03 -8.23 0.78
C ILE A 98 -2.21 -9.53 0.00
N SER A 99 -1.33 -10.50 0.23
CA SER A 99 -1.39 -11.84 -0.37
C SER A 99 -1.49 -11.84 -1.90
N ALA A 100 -0.74 -10.98 -2.55
CA ALA A 100 -0.72 -10.83 -3.99
C ALA A 100 -0.11 -12.04 -4.72
N GLY A 101 -0.25 -12.08 -6.03
CA GLY A 101 0.17 -13.19 -6.87
C GLY A 101 -0.62 -14.46 -6.58
N ILE A 102 0.06 -15.59 -6.48
CA ILE A 102 -0.52 -16.92 -6.19
C ILE A 102 -0.39 -17.30 -4.71
N SER A 103 -0.20 -16.33 -3.82
CA SER A 103 0.10 -16.56 -2.40
C SER A 103 -0.97 -17.35 -1.65
N TYR A 104 -2.21 -17.36 -2.12
CA TYR A 104 -3.30 -18.14 -1.53
C TYR A 104 -3.30 -19.63 -1.91
N GLY A 105 -2.49 -20.06 -2.89
CA GLY A 105 -2.31 -21.46 -3.25
C GLY A 105 -3.61 -22.19 -3.53
N GLN A 106 -4.00 -23.10 -2.66
CA GLN A 106 -5.14 -23.99 -2.83
C GLN A 106 -6.52 -23.29 -2.96
N LEU A 107 -6.65 -22.03 -2.54
CA LEU A 107 -7.90 -21.26 -2.71
C LEU A 107 -8.20 -20.93 -4.18
N GLY A 108 -7.22 -21.14 -5.06
CA GLY A 108 -7.41 -21.10 -6.49
C GLY A 108 -7.51 -19.69 -7.08
N SER A 109 -7.91 -19.64 -8.33
CA SER A 109 -7.88 -18.45 -9.18
C SER A 109 -8.71 -17.26 -8.66
N THR A 110 -9.77 -17.52 -7.92
CA THR A 110 -10.60 -16.45 -7.33
C THR A 110 -9.87 -15.61 -6.28
N HIS A 111 -8.83 -16.20 -5.66
CA HIS A 111 -7.99 -15.54 -4.65
C HIS A 111 -6.63 -15.12 -5.20
N HIS A 112 -6.24 -15.56 -6.40
CA HIS A 112 -4.97 -15.18 -7.00
C HIS A 112 -5.04 -13.76 -7.59
N SER A 113 -4.04 -12.94 -7.28
CA SER A 113 -3.92 -11.58 -7.81
C SER A 113 -2.73 -11.49 -8.76
N ILE A 114 -2.92 -12.00 -9.98
CA ILE A 114 -1.92 -11.92 -11.05
C ILE A 114 -2.21 -10.75 -12.02
N HIS A 115 -3.35 -10.10 -11.87
CA HIS A 115 -3.86 -9.03 -12.72
C HIS A 115 -3.63 -7.62 -12.14
N ASP A 116 -3.26 -7.50 -10.87
CA ASP A 116 -3.16 -6.22 -10.15
C ASP A 116 -2.27 -5.19 -10.85
N PHE A 117 -1.07 -5.58 -11.27
CA PHE A 117 -0.19 -4.68 -12.02
C PHE A 117 -0.77 -4.27 -13.36
N ALA A 118 -1.33 -5.21 -14.11
CA ALA A 118 -1.86 -4.92 -15.44
C ALA A 118 -3.01 -3.92 -15.38
N THR A 119 -3.93 -4.09 -14.43
CA THR A 119 -5.10 -3.23 -14.27
C THR A 119 -4.73 -1.86 -13.71
N LEU A 120 -3.91 -1.81 -12.68
CA LEU A 120 -3.57 -0.53 -12.03
C LEU A 120 -2.60 0.32 -12.84
N ARG A 121 -1.70 -0.30 -13.63
CA ARG A 121 -0.82 0.45 -14.56
C ARG A 121 -1.58 1.15 -15.69
N ALA A 122 -2.79 0.72 -16.00
CA ALA A 122 -3.65 1.38 -16.98
C ALA A 122 -4.39 2.60 -16.42
N ILE A 123 -4.32 2.83 -15.10
CA ILE A 123 -4.95 3.96 -14.43
C ILE A 123 -3.94 5.10 -14.30
N ASN A 124 -4.29 6.26 -14.85
CA ASN A 124 -3.48 7.47 -14.70
C ASN A 124 -3.37 7.86 -13.22
N ASN A 125 -2.25 8.47 -12.84
CA ASN A 125 -2.01 9.02 -11.51
C ASN A 125 -1.97 7.95 -10.39
N MET A 126 -1.79 6.67 -10.72
CA MET A 126 -1.66 5.60 -9.75
C MET A 126 -0.20 5.18 -9.61
N THR A 127 0.37 5.41 -8.45
CA THR A 127 1.73 4.92 -8.13
C THR A 127 1.65 3.50 -7.60
N ILE A 128 2.50 2.62 -8.10
CA ILE A 128 2.56 1.21 -7.70
C ILE A 128 3.92 0.92 -7.08
N VAL A 129 3.91 0.38 -5.87
CA VAL A 129 5.11 -0.07 -5.15
C VAL A 129 5.02 -1.56 -4.89
N ALA A 130 6.04 -2.30 -5.28
CA ALA A 130 6.18 -3.72 -5.02
C ALA A 130 7.49 -3.96 -4.27
N PRO A 131 7.49 -3.90 -2.94
CA PRO A 131 8.68 -4.13 -2.13
C PRO A 131 9.27 -5.51 -2.39
N ALA A 132 10.60 -5.58 -2.53
CA ALA A 132 11.33 -6.81 -2.77
C ALA A 132 11.63 -7.59 -1.48
N ASP A 133 11.66 -6.91 -0.34
CA ASP A 133 11.97 -7.48 0.98
C ASP A 133 11.28 -6.75 2.12
N ASN A 134 11.56 -7.16 3.38
CA ASN A 134 10.95 -6.53 4.56
C ASN A 134 11.47 -5.11 4.79
N PHE A 135 12.72 -4.82 4.40
CA PHE A 135 13.27 -3.47 4.50
C PHE A 135 12.48 -2.51 3.59
N GLU A 136 12.36 -2.81 2.30
CA GLU A 136 11.57 -1.99 1.36
C GLU A 136 10.10 -1.90 1.79
N ALA A 137 9.53 -3.00 2.28
CA ALA A 137 8.15 -3.03 2.79
C ALA A 137 7.92 -2.03 3.93
N SER A 138 8.86 -1.98 4.89
CA SER A 138 8.83 -1.04 6.01
C SER A 138 8.99 0.40 5.55
N GLU A 139 9.95 0.66 4.68
CA GLU A 139 10.24 2.01 4.16
C GLU A 139 9.07 2.53 3.28
N ALA A 140 8.45 1.67 2.47
CA ALA A 140 7.26 2.03 1.69
C ALA A 140 6.12 2.53 2.58
N ILE A 141 5.83 1.86 3.70
CA ILE A 141 4.82 2.33 4.66
C ILE A 141 5.24 3.65 5.31
N LYS A 142 6.49 3.80 5.73
CA LYS A 142 6.95 5.05 6.36
C LYS A 142 6.82 6.23 5.40
N GLN A 143 7.25 6.06 4.15
CA GLN A 143 7.21 7.13 3.16
C GLN A 143 5.79 7.43 2.67
N SER A 144 4.90 6.43 2.65
CA SER A 144 3.50 6.62 2.23
C SER A 144 2.73 7.60 3.12
N ILE A 145 3.11 7.77 4.39
CA ILE A 145 2.50 8.74 5.30
C ILE A 145 2.63 10.19 4.79
N SER A 146 3.71 10.49 4.09
CA SER A 146 3.98 11.81 3.50
C SER A 146 3.83 11.86 1.98
N TYR A 147 3.45 10.75 1.36
CA TYR A 147 3.24 10.64 -0.07
C TYR A 147 1.81 11.06 -0.43
N ASN A 148 1.65 12.29 -0.92
CA ASN A 148 0.34 12.93 -1.05
C ASN A 148 -0.42 12.59 -2.35
N HIS A 149 -0.15 11.45 -2.96
CA HIS A 149 -0.78 10.98 -4.20
C HIS A 149 -1.30 9.55 -4.03
N PRO A 150 -2.19 9.09 -4.93
CA PRO A 150 -2.68 7.72 -4.94
C PRO A 150 -1.55 6.69 -4.98
N LEU A 151 -1.59 5.75 -4.05
CA LEU A 151 -0.55 4.74 -3.89
C LEU A 151 -1.16 3.35 -3.73
N TYR A 152 -0.63 2.38 -4.46
CA TYR A 152 -0.87 0.96 -4.24
C TYR A 152 0.42 0.28 -3.82
N ILE A 153 0.41 -0.39 -2.66
CA ILE A 153 1.54 -1.18 -2.17
C ILE A 153 1.16 -2.66 -2.18
N ARG A 154 1.96 -3.46 -2.87
CA ARG A 154 1.71 -4.87 -3.10
C ARG A 154 2.53 -5.73 -2.15
N TYR A 155 1.85 -6.47 -1.28
CA TYR A 155 2.52 -7.38 -0.36
C TYR A 155 2.23 -8.85 -0.66
N GLY A 156 3.25 -9.70 -0.47
CA GLY A 156 3.11 -11.14 -0.37
C GLY A 156 2.41 -11.55 0.93
N LYS A 157 2.19 -12.87 1.09
CA LYS A 157 1.56 -13.43 2.29
C LYS A 157 2.53 -13.71 3.42
N LYS A 158 3.81 -13.94 3.08
CA LYS A 158 4.86 -14.31 4.04
C LYS A 158 5.92 -13.23 4.12
N PRO A 159 6.56 -13.05 5.29
CA PRO A 159 7.77 -12.26 5.39
C PRO A 159 8.84 -12.78 4.41
N MET A 160 9.60 -11.87 3.85
CA MET A 160 10.72 -12.16 2.95
C MET A 160 12.03 -11.91 3.69
N MET A 161 13.11 -12.54 3.23
CA MET A 161 14.44 -12.23 3.72
C MET A 161 14.86 -10.85 3.23
N ASP A 162 15.60 -10.12 4.06
CA ASP A 162 16.18 -8.86 3.66
C ASP A 162 17.34 -9.13 2.68
N ILE A 163 17.27 -8.56 1.50
CA ILE A 163 18.26 -8.68 0.43
C ILE A 163 19.13 -7.43 0.31
N HIS A 164 18.69 -6.32 0.88
CA HIS A 164 19.41 -5.06 0.81
C HIS A 164 20.44 -4.95 1.93
N PRO A 165 21.66 -4.45 1.63
CA PRO A 165 22.65 -4.14 2.63
C PRO A 165 22.14 -3.09 3.64
N SER A 166 22.69 -3.12 4.86
CA SER A 166 22.44 -2.06 5.84
C SER A 166 22.85 -0.70 5.30
N GLY A 167 21.97 0.29 5.48
CA GLY A 167 22.20 1.66 4.98
C GLY A 167 21.73 1.91 3.55
N THR A 168 21.10 0.93 2.90
CA THR A 168 20.44 1.14 1.60
C THR A 168 19.38 2.24 1.72
N GLU A 169 19.33 3.14 0.75
CA GLU A 169 18.33 4.19 0.66
C GLU A 169 17.15 3.70 -0.21
N PHE A 170 15.94 3.75 0.32
CA PHE A 170 14.71 3.49 -0.42
C PHE A 170 13.99 4.81 -0.72
N LYS A 171 13.43 4.92 -1.94
CA LYS A 171 12.60 6.06 -2.33
C LYS A 171 11.44 5.59 -3.21
N ILE A 172 10.22 5.94 -2.84
CA ILE A 172 9.04 5.69 -3.70
C ILE A 172 9.27 6.32 -5.09
N GLY A 173 9.02 5.55 -6.14
CA GLY A 173 9.22 5.96 -7.54
C GLY A 173 10.63 5.69 -8.09
N LYS A 174 11.53 5.11 -7.27
CA LYS A 174 12.86 4.65 -7.74
C LYS A 174 13.02 3.17 -7.46
N SER A 175 13.60 2.45 -8.40
CA SER A 175 14.04 1.06 -8.21
C SER A 175 15.43 1.00 -7.63
N ILE A 176 15.72 -0.05 -6.86
CA ILE A 176 17.05 -0.37 -6.35
C ILE A 176 17.57 -1.57 -7.13
N ALA A 177 18.68 -1.41 -7.84
CA ALA A 177 19.30 -2.51 -8.56
C ALA A 177 20.16 -3.33 -7.58
N VAL A 178 19.78 -4.59 -7.35
CA VAL A 178 20.49 -5.52 -6.48
C VAL A 178 21.62 -6.23 -7.24
N SER A 179 21.41 -6.52 -8.54
CA SER A 179 22.40 -7.15 -9.41
C SER A 179 22.21 -6.72 -10.85
N TYR A 180 23.31 -6.58 -11.56
CA TYR A 180 23.34 -6.27 -13.00
C TYR A 180 23.72 -7.47 -13.87
N THR A 181 23.90 -8.64 -13.29
CA THR A 181 24.50 -9.82 -13.95
C THR A 181 23.68 -10.34 -15.14
N HIS A 182 22.37 -10.10 -15.13
CA HIS A 182 21.45 -10.59 -16.17
C HIS A 182 20.86 -9.48 -17.04
N LEU A 183 21.31 -8.23 -16.89
CA LEU A 183 20.86 -7.13 -17.75
C LEU A 183 21.55 -7.23 -19.12
N ARG A 184 20.77 -7.17 -20.18
CA ARG A 184 21.28 -7.03 -21.55
C ARG A 184 21.67 -5.58 -21.82
N ALA A 185 22.57 -5.35 -22.80
CA ALA A 185 23.07 -4.00 -23.10
C ALA A 185 21.99 -2.98 -23.43
N HIS A 186 20.87 -3.40 -24.03
CA HIS A 186 19.73 -2.52 -24.34
C HIS A 186 18.72 -2.33 -23.19
N GLU A 187 18.90 -3.06 -22.08
CA GLU A 187 18.13 -2.92 -20.85
C GLU A 187 18.84 -2.02 -19.83
N THR A 188 20.00 -1.48 -20.22
CA THR A 188 20.71 -0.51 -19.39
C THR A 188 19.86 0.72 -19.24
N ILE A 189 19.52 1.07 -18.01
CA ILE A 189 18.69 2.22 -17.67
C ILE A 189 19.35 3.47 -18.23
N VAL A 190 18.69 4.10 -19.19
CA VAL A 190 19.06 5.45 -19.63
C VAL A 190 18.64 6.38 -18.49
N HIS A 191 19.64 7.02 -17.88
CA HIS A 191 19.44 7.99 -16.81
C HIS A 191 18.84 9.28 -17.35
#